data_e9f5e400887a879720c4b542ccacd763
#
_entry.id   e9f5e400887a879720c4b542ccacd763
#
_cell.length_a   1.000
_cell.length_b   1.000
_cell.length_c   1.000
_cell.angle_alpha   90.00
_cell.angle_beta   90.00
_cell.angle_gamma   90.00
#
_symmetry.space_group_name_H-M   'P 1'
#
loop_
_entity.id
_entity.type
_entity.pdbx_description
1 polymer ?
#
loop_
_entity_poly.entity_id
_entity_poly.type
_entity_poly.pdbx_seq_one_letter_code
_entity_poly.pdbx_strand_id
1 'polypeptide(L)'
;MDQARRVKAAHEHELMRKANVVGVGIGLRQQGGEQTDEPAIVVSVSRKVPLSLLDEEDRIPRQLEGVPVDVQAIGEPRALDERGG
;
A
#
# COMPACT_ATOMS: atom_id res chain seq x y z
N MET A 1 5.20 10.55 -13.13
CA MET A 1 4.48 9.29 -13.12
C MET A 1 5.30 8.10 -13.60
N ASP A 2 6.18 8.33 -14.58
CA ASP A 2 6.93 7.20 -15.14
C ASP A 2 7.83 6.52 -14.12
N GLN A 3 8.48 7.29 -13.26
CA GLN A 3 9.32 6.69 -12.24
C GLN A 3 8.50 5.85 -11.27
N ALA A 4 7.36 6.36 -10.83
CA ALA A 4 6.51 5.63 -9.90
C ALA A 4 6.00 4.34 -10.54
N ARG A 5 5.64 4.38 -11.81
CA ARG A 5 5.18 3.18 -12.50
C ARG A 5 6.28 2.14 -12.62
N ARG A 6 7.49 2.61 -12.94
CA ARG A 6 8.63 1.71 -13.09
C ARG A 6 8.97 1.05 -11.77
N VAL A 7 9.00 1.83 -10.70
CA VAL A 7 9.30 1.31 -9.39
C VAL A 7 8.20 0.37 -8.93
N LYS A 8 6.94 0.73 -9.18
CA LYS A 8 5.84 -0.16 -8.86
C LYS A 8 5.98 -1.50 -9.59
N ALA A 9 6.25 -1.45 -10.88
CA ALA A 9 6.38 -2.69 -11.65
C ALA A 9 7.52 -3.56 -11.14
N ALA A 10 8.62 -2.93 -10.72
CA ALA A 10 9.78 -3.67 -10.23
C ALA A 10 9.53 -4.32 -8.86
N HIS A 11 8.66 -3.72 -8.04
CA HIS A 11 8.49 -4.17 -6.68
C HIS A 11 7.10 -4.73 -6.38
N GLU A 12 6.18 -4.66 -7.33
CA GLU A 12 4.79 -5.05 -7.09
C GLU A 12 4.68 -6.50 -6.63
N HIS A 13 5.38 -7.39 -7.28
CA HIS A 13 5.32 -8.79 -6.94
C HIS A 13 5.77 -9.03 -5.50
N GLU A 14 6.85 -8.39 -5.13
CA GLU A 14 7.39 -8.52 -3.78
C GLU A 14 6.43 -7.93 -2.74
N LEU A 15 5.86 -6.76 -3.06
CA LEU A 15 4.92 -6.13 -2.15
C LEU A 15 3.67 -6.97 -1.95
N MET A 16 3.17 -7.58 -3.03
CA MET A 16 1.96 -8.40 -2.94
C MET A 16 2.17 -9.66 -2.12
N ARG A 17 3.41 -10.07 -1.90
CA ARG A 17 3.70 -11.25 -1.09
C ARG A 17 3.76 -10.95 0.40
N LYS A 18 3.77 -9.67 0.77
CA LYS A 18 3.83 -9.31 2.18
C LYS A 18 2.49 -9.55 2.86
N ALA A 19 2.55 -9.81 4.17
CA ALA A 19 1.35 -10.12 4.92
C ALA A 19 0.35 -8.96 4.87
N ASN A 20 -0.92 -9.29 4.72
CA ASN A 20 -2.05 -8.36 4.73
C ASN A 20 -2.12 -7.43 3.53
N VAL A 21 -1.23 -7.54 2.55
CA VAL A 21 -1.28 -6.70 1.36
C VAL A 21 -2.31 -7.29 0.40
N VAL A 22 -3.27 -6.47 0.00
CA VAL A 22 -4.34 -6.90 -0.90
C VAL A 22 -4.31 -6.16 -2.23
N GLY A 23 -3.49 -5.12 -2.36
CA GLY A 23 -3.38 -4.41 -3.61
C GLY A 23 -2.21 -3.46 -3.62
N VAL A 24 -1.72 -3.17 -4.82
CA VAL A 24 -0.65 -2.19 -5.04
C VAL A 24 -1.05 -1.35 -6.23
N GLY A 25 -1.01 -0.05 -6.05
CA GLY A 25 -1.39 0.87 -7.11
C GLY A 25 -0.55 2.13 -7.08
N ILE A 26 -0.94 3.09 -7.90
CA ILE A 26 -0.30 4.40 -7.94
C ILE A 26 -1.34 5.44 -7.62
N GLY A 27 -0.97 6.39 -6.77
CA GLY A 27 -1.83 7.49 -6.43
C GLY A 27 -0.99 8.69 -6.09
N LEU A 28 -1.61 9.67 -5.44
CA LEU A 28 -0.91 10.85 -4.98
C LEU A 28 -0.69 10.72 -3.48
N ARG A 29 0.50 11.11 -3.05
CA ARG A 29 0.86 11.01 -1.65
C ARG A 29 -0.08 11.85 -0.81
N GLN A 30 -0.51 11.29 0.32
CA GLN A 30 -1.31 12.02 1.30
C GLN A 30 -0.43 12.42 2.45
N GLN A 31 -0.59 13.63 2.90
CA GLN A 31 0.21 14.17 3.98
C GLN A 31 -0.67 15.07 4.84
N GLY A 32 -0.76 14.75 6.13
CA GLY A 32 -1.57 15.54 7.04
C GLY A 32 -3.05 15.55 6.68
N GLY A 33 -3.53 14.48 6.06
CA GLY A 33 -4.92 14.40 5.65
C GLY A 33 -5.21 15.04 4.32
N GLU A 34 -4.21 15.66 3.68
CA GLU A 34 -4.38 16.30 2.39
C GLU A 34 -3.62 15.56 1.31
N GLN A 35 -4.20 15.53 0.12
CA GLN A 35 -3.56 14.90 -1.02
C GLN A 35 -2.58 15.90 -1.64
N THR A 36 -1.37 15.44 -1.89
CA THR A 36 -0.34 16.25 -2.53
C THR A 36 -0.30 15.95 -4.02
N ASP A 37 0.58 16.65 -4.75
CA ASP A 37 0.79 16.37 -6.16
C ASP A 37 1.88 15.34 -6.40
N GLU A 38 2.44 14.77 -5.34
CA GLU A 38 3.56 13.87 -5.46
C GLU A 38 3.08 12.45 -5.73
N PRO A 39 3.49 11.82 -6.83
CA PRO A 39 3.12 10.43 -7.10
C PRO A 39 3.70 9.50 -6.03
N ALA A 40 2.91 8.52 -5.67
CA ALA A 40 3.29 7.56 -4.64
C ALA A 40 2.80 6.17 -5.03
N ILE A 41 3.49 5.17 -4.51
CA ILE A 41 3.01 3.80 -4.61
C ILE A 41 2.05 3.59 -3.45
N VAL A 42 0.81 3.21 -3.75
CA VAL A 42 -0.20 2.99 -2.73
C VAL A 42 -0.30 1.50 -2.49
N VAL A 43 -0.03 1.10 -1.26
CA VAL A 43 -0.14 -0.30 -0.86
C VAL A 43 -1.38 -0.44 0.01
N SER A 44 -2.34 -1.20 -0.49
CA SER A 44 -3.59 -1.41 0.23
C SER A 44 -3.45 -2.67 1.08
N VAL A 45 -3.78 -2.54 2.36
CA VAL A 45 -3.71 -3.67 3.28
C VAL A 45 -5.08 -3.92 3.88
N SER A 46 -5.34 -5.17 4.25
CA SER A 46 -6.61 -5.49 4.88
C SER A 46 -6.70 -4.87 6.26
N ARG A 47 -5.56 -4.72 6.93
CA ARG A 47 -5.51 -4.04 8.22
C ARG A 47 -4.06 -3.66 8.47
N LYS A 48 -3.87 -2.63 9.29
CA LYS A 48 -2.54 -2.24 9.70
C LYS A 48 -2.17 -3.01 10.95
N VAL A 49 -0.96 -3.56 10.95
CA VAL A 49 -0.44 -4.33 12.06
C VAL A 49 0.77 -3.57 12.61
N PRO A 50 0.91 -3.45 13.94
CA PRO A 50 2.10 -2.79 14.48
C PRO A 50 3.38 -3.43 13.98
N LEU A 51 4.38 -2.60 13.73
CA LEU A 51 5.65 -3.12 13.20
C LEU A 51 6.26 -4.18 14.09
N SER A 52 6.06 -4.07 15.39
CA SER A 52 6.60 -5.05 16.33
C SER A 52 6.01 -6.44 16.15
N LEU A 53 4.86 -6.54 15.48
CA LEU A 53 4.19 -7.82 15.25
C LEU A 53 4.42 -8.35 13.86
N LEU A 54 5.17 -7.64 13.03
CA LEU A 54 5.46 -8.07 11.66
C LEU A 54 6.88 -8.60 11.57
N ASP A 55 7.03 -9.69 10.84
CA ASP A 55 8.36 -10.11 10.44
C ASP A 55 8.98 -9.04 9.57
N GLU A 56 10.29 -8.96 9.62
CA GLU A 56 10.99 -7.91 8.88
C GLU A 56 10.64 -7.94 7.40
N GLU A 57 10.52 -9.13 6.85
CA GLU A 57 10.22 -9.29 5.44
C GLU A 57 8.80 -8.84 5.07
N ASP A 58 7.91 -8.73 6.06
CA ASP A 58 6.54 -8.30 5.82
C ASP A 58 6.36 -6.80 6.03
N ARG A 59 7.39 -6.11 6.45
CA ARG A 59 7.31 -4.67 6.66
C ARG A 59 7.38 -3.95 5.33
N ILE A 60 6.54 -2.94 5.17
CA ILE A 60 6.46 -2.18 3.94
C ILE A 60 7.37 -0.96 4.09
N PRO A 61 8.33 -0.76 3.18
CA PRO A 61 9.22 0.39 3.28
C PRO A 61 8.47 1.69 3.05
N ARG A 62 9.01 2.77 3.59
CA ARG A 62 8.39 4.08 3.43
C ARG A 62 8.61 4.66 2.05
N GLN A 63 9.64 4.20 1.36
CA GLN A 63 9.91 4.63 0.01
C GLN A 63 10.66 3.53 -0.71
N LEU A 64 10.54 3.54 -2.01
CA LEU A 64 11.23 2.61 -2.88
C LEU A 64 11.86 3.43 -3.99
N GLU A 65 13.19 3.36 -4.10
CA GLU A 65 13.93 4.07 -5.14
C GLU A 65 13.55 5.54 -5.23
N GLY A 66 13.35 6.17 -4.06
CA GLY A 66 12.99 7.57 -4.01
C GLY A 66 11.52 7.88 -4.18
N VAL A 67 10.70 6.89 -4.47
CA VAL A 67 9.26 7.09 -4.60
C VAL A 67 8.60 6.80 -3.27
N PRO A 68 7.79 7.71 -2.74
CA PRO A 68 7.12 7.46 -1.46
C PRO A 68 6.11 6.34 -1.57
N VAL A 69 5.92 5.64 -0.46
CA VAL A 69 4.98 4.53 -0.37
C VAL A 69 3.94 4.88 0.69
N ASP A 70 2.68 4.90 0.29
CA ASP A 70 1.57 5.12 1.20
C ASP A 70 0.89 3.79 1.48
N VAL A 71 0.71 3.49 2.77
CA VAL A 71 0.01 2.28 3.17
C VAL A 71 -1.38 2.68 3.65
N GLN A 72 -2.39 2.09 3.03
CA GLN A 72 -3.78 2.41 3.34
C GLN A 72 -4.51 1.14 3.75
N ALA A 73 -5.13 1.20 4.92
CA ALA A 73 -5.95 0.08 5.38
C ALA A 73 -7.35 0.22 4.78
N ILE A 74 -7.77 -0.78 4.02
CA ILE A 74 -9.07 -0.72 3.36
C ILE A 74 -10.04 -1.76 3.91
N GLY A 75 -9.61 -2.50 4.95
CA GLY A 75 -10.44 -3.56 5.46
C GLY A 75 -10.43 -4.76 4.55
N GLU A 76 -11.16 -5.80 4.94
CA GLU A 76 -11.25 -6.99 4.11
C GLU A 76 -12.32 -6.80 3.06
N PRO A 77 -12.00 -7.03 1.79
CA PRO A 77 -13.03 -6.98 0.76
C PRO A 77 -14.07 -8.07 1.03
N ARG A 78 -15.38 -7.69 1.01
CA ARG A 78 -16.45 -8.64 1.20
C ARG A 78 -17.47 -8.45 0.10
N ALA A 79 -18.05 -9.51 -0.26
CA ALA A 79 -19.22 -9.39 -1.09
C ALA A 79 -20.32 -8.74 -0.30
N LEU A 80 -20.78 -8.16 -0.07
CA LEU A 80 -21.56 -7.54 0.69
C LEU A 80 -22.42 -7.69 1.43
N ASP A 81 -22.27 -7.76 1.95
CA ASP A 81 -22.61 -8.10 2.74
C ASP A 81 -23.57 -8.05 3.08
N GLU A 82 -23.58 -8.45 2.91
CA GLU A 82 -24.18 -8.56 3.14
C GLU A 82 -24.82 -8.31 3.79
N ARG A 83 -25.08 -8.34 3.91
CA ARG A 83 -25.64 -8.19 4.54
C ARG A 83 -26.18 -7.53 4.79
N GLY A 84 -26.26 -7.63 4.47
CA GLY A 84 -26.55 -7.26 4.66
C GLY A 84 -26.75 -7.02 4.68
N GLY A 85 -26.69 -7.04 4.44
CA GLY A 85 -26.77 -7.04 4.58
C GLY A 85 -26.92 -6.97 4.46
#